data_031d3c16398a26f1e463a3b445cef45c
#
_entry.id   031d3c16398a26f1e463a3b445cef45c
#
_cell.length_a   1.000
_cell.length_b   1.000
_cell.length_c   1.000
_cell.angle_alpha   90.00
_cell.angle_beta   90.00
_cell.angle_gamma   90.00
#
_symmetry.space_group_name_H-M   'P 1'
#
loop_
_entity.id
_entity.type
_entity.pdbx_description
1 polymer ?
#
loop_
_entity_poly.entity_id
_entity_poly.type
_entity_poly.pdbx_seq_one_letter_code
_entity_poly.pdbx_strand_id
1 'polypeptide(L)'
;MISSLLLAAGASLQANGKSFFPTYDEANSGAWQGIDYDGDPWVFNVSRPYFVTAGLQNRHLSLWASHGRYYYADRDVWKWQRPNLFCTNEDLFTQTIVVPYLIPMLQNAGAIVFTPRERDWQTNEIIIDNDDAVKSVYYFEKEASKRWKNCDSLGFANRYRLKDGENPFRMGTVRQAKATKRKKTSQVSYQPRFKEAGKYAVYVSYQSLPKSVSDAKYIVYHKGEATEFSVNQRMGGGTWVYLGTFDFDKGCNEFNRVVCTNKASRRGVVTTDAVRFGGGMGNIERGGYTSGLPRCLEGARYYAQWAGAPYKVYGGRKGENDYADDINARSLM
;
A
#
# COMPACT_ATOMS: atom_id res chain seq x y z
N MET A 1 8.81 -0.84 -31.05
CA MET A 1 7.71 -0.02 -30.48
C MET A 1 7.63 -0.09 -28.94
N ILE A 2 7.95 -1.20 -28.28
CA ILE A 2 7.90 -1.32 -26.80
C ILE A 2 9.06 -0.55 -26.14
N SER A 3 10.22 -0.47 -26.81
CA SER A 3 11.40 0.22 -26.27
C SER A 3 11.29 1.75 -26.20
N SER A 4 10.50 2.35 -27.09
CA SER A 4 10.31 3.81 -27.15
C SER A 4 9.30 4.34 -26.13
N LEU A 5 8.37 3.51 -25.65
CA LEU A 5 7.42 3.90 -24.60
C LEU A 5 8.04 3.90 -23.18
N LEU A 6 9.01 3.03 -22.95
CA LEU A 6 9.71 2.98 -21.66
C LEU A 6 10.73 4.14 -21.50
N LEU A 7 11.30 4.63 -22.58
CA LEU A 7 12.20 5.80 -22.54
C LEU A 7 11.45 7.14 -22.37
N ALA A 8 10.21 7.25 -22.84
CA ALA A 8 9.44 8.48 -22.71
C ALA A 8 8.99 8.77 -21.27
N ALA A 9 8.80 7.74 -20.45
CA ALA A 9 8.44 7.91 -19.04
C ALA A 9 9.61 8.33 -18.14
N GLY A 10 10.85 8.07 -18.56
CA GLY A 10 12.04 8.38 -17.76
C GLY A 10 12.76 9.69 -18.10
N ALA A 11 12.53 10.24 -19.28
CA ALA A 11 13.33 11.36 -19.80
C ALA A 11 12.72 12.76 -19.60
N SER A 12 11.48 12.86 -19.13
CA SER A 12 10.80 14.18 -18.99
C SER A 12 10.85 14.80 -17.58
N LEU A 13 11.56 14.20 -16.63
CA LEU A 13 11.46 14.59 -15.22
C LEU A 13 12.54 15.54 -14.71
N GLN A 14 13.47 15.99 -15.56
CA GLN A 14 14.47 16.98 -15.16
C GLN A 14 14.69 18.08 -16.21
N ALA A 15 13.70 18.92 -16.39
CA ALA A 15 13.92 20.26 -16.95
C ALA A 15 13.68 21.28 -15.82
N ASN A 16 14.75 21.90 -15.38
CA ASN A 16 14.78 23.11 -14.54
C ASN A 16 14.54 22.98 -13.02
N GLY A 17 14.95 21.91 -12.36
CA GLY A 17 15.07 21.92 -10.88
C GLY A 17 13.76 22.16 -10.10
N LYS A 18 12.62 22.13 -10.74
CA LYS A 18 11.30 22.20 -10.10
C LYS A 18 10.65 20.84 -10.20
N SER A 19 10.35 20.24 -9.05
CA SER A 19 9.53 19.04 -8.96
C SER A 19 8.26 19.21 -9.78
N PHE A 20 8.01 18.30 -10.73
CA PHE A 20 6.80 18.30 -11.56
C PHE A 20 5.58 17.80 -10.77
N PHE A 21 5.78 17.40 -9.52
CA PHE A 21 4.68 17.00 -8.64
C PHE A 21 4.01 18.24 -8.05
N PRO A 22 2.66 18.34 -8.11
CA PRO A 22 1.96 19.43 -7.47
C PRO A 22 2.33 19.45 -5.97
N THR A 23 2.57 20.62 -5.42
CA THR A 23 2.75 20.82 -3.99
C THR A 23 1.48 20.39 -3.28
N TYR A 24 1.52 19.23 -2.65
CA TYR A 24 0.40 18.72 -1.86
C TYR A 24 0.27 19.50 -0.57
N ASP A 25 -0.95 19.61 -0.07
CA ASP A 25 -1.25 20.21 1.22
C ASP A 25 -0.41 19.54 2.31
N GLU A 26 0.37 20.32 3.06
CA GLU A 26 1.29 19.82 4.09
C GLU A 26 0.61 18.95 5.16
N ALA A 27 -0.67 19.19 5.42
CA ALA A 27 -1.46 18.40 6.36
C ALA A 27 -1.70 16.94 5.93
N ASN A 28 -1.47 16.63 4.65
CA ASN A 28 -1.67 15.29 4.06
C ASN A 28 -0.38 14.65 3.54
N SER A 29 0.75 15.15 3.95
CA SER A 29 2.00 15.05 3.21
C SER A 29 2.80 13.76 3.40
N GLY A 30 2.48 12.89 4.34
CA GLY A 30 3.36 11.76 4.71
C GLY A 30 3.69 10.81 3.56
N ALA A 31 2.69 10.20 2.90
CA ALA A 31 2.89 9.26 1.82
C ALA A 31 3.16 9.91 0.45
N TRP A 32 2.67 11.13 0.30
CA TRP A 32 2.49 11.82 -0.98
C TRP A 32 3.49 12.96 -1.19
N GLN A 33 4.45 13.11 -0.30
CA GLN A 33 5.58 14.02 -0.44
C GLN A 33 6.80 13.24 -0.94
N GLY A 34 7.52 13.89 -1.82
CA GLY A 34 8.82 13.59 -2.38
C GLY A 34 9.43 12.25 -1.99
N ILE A 35 9.33 11.27 -2.88
CA ILE A 35 10.08 10.03 -2.75
C ILE A 35 11.55 10.37 -2.93
N ASP A 36 12.41 9.97 -1.99
CA ASP A 36 13.86 10.08 -2.11
C ASP A 36 14.35 9.01 -3.09
N TYR A 37 14.47 9.38 -4.36
CA TYR A 37 14.90 8.48 -5.43
C TYR A 37 16.40 8.16 -5.39
N ASP A 38 17.19 8.98 -4.72
CA ASP A 38 18.66 8.86 -4.64
C ASP A 38 19.11 8.24 -3.31
N GLY A 39 18.18 8.03 -2.38
CA GLY A 39 18.43 7.46 -1.06
C GLY A 39 18.16 5.95 -0.96
N ASP A 40 17.89 5.51 0.26
CA ASP A 40 17.53 4.12 0.55
C ASP A 40 16.17 3.81 -0.11
N PRO A 41 16.01 2.63 -0.77
CA PRO A 41 14.76 2.26 -1.42
C PRO A 41 13.62 2.20 -0.41
N TRP A 42 12.38 2.48 -0.87
CA TRP A 42 11.22 2.44 0.01
C TRP A 42 11.02 1.07 0.66
N VAL A 43 11.10 0.00 -0.14
CA VAL A 43 11.01 -1.38 0.33
C VAL A 43 12.14 -2.20 -0.26
N PHE A 44 12.88 -2.90 0.59
CA PHE A 44 13.95 -3.80 0.18
C PHE A 44 13.74 -5.19 0.79
N ASN A 45 13.63 -6.22 -0.04
CA ASN A 45 13.54 -7.61 0.42
C ASN A 45 14.94 -8.11 0.78
N VAL A 46 15.25 -8.16 2.07
CA VAL A 46 16.55 -8.60 2.62
C VAL A 46 16.76 -10.10 2.43
N SER A 47 15.69 -10.88 2.39
CA SER A 47 15.73 -12.34 2.21
C SER A 47 15.85 -12.78 0.75
N ARG A 48 15.89 -11.84 -0.21
CA ARG A 48 16.04 -12.18 -1.63
C ARG A 48 17.35 -12.92 -1.86
N PRO A 49 17.33 -14.11 -2.49
CA PRO A 49 18.53 -14.95 -2.61
C PRO A 49 19.54 -14.44 -3.64
N TYR A 50 19.22 -13.38 -4.37
CA TYR A 50 20.09 -12.77 -5.38
C TYR A 50 19.99 -11.25 -5.37
N PHE A 51 21.06 -10.58 -5.76
CA PHE A 51 21.08 -9.13 -5.95
C PHE A 51 21.01 -8.80 -7.43
N VAL A 52 20.15 -7.84 -7.76
CA VAL A 52 20.14 -7.21 -9.07
C VAL A 52 21.07 -6.00 -8.98
N THR A 53 22.19 -6.04 -9.70
CA THR A 53 23.22 -4.97 -9.67
C THR A 53 23.10 -3.99 -10.82
N ALA A 54 22.24 -4.28 -11.80
CA ALA A 54 22.00 -3.47 -12.99
C ALA A 54 20.50 -3.43 -13.33
N GLY A 55 20.13 -2.76 -14.40
CA GLY A 55 18.75 -2.67 -14.86
C GLY A 55 17.90 -1.73 -13.98
N LEU A 56 16.86 -2.27 -13.32
CA LEU A 56 15.88 -1.48 -12.56
C LEU A 56 16.11 -1.51 -11.05
N GLN A 57 17.29 -1.92 -10.59
CA GLN A 57 17.57 -2.02 -9.15
C GLN A 57 17.27 -0.71 -8.44
N ASN A 58 16.40 -0.81 -7.40
CA ASN A 58 15.94 0.30 -6.56
C ASN A 58 15.19 1.42 -7.31
N ARG A 59 14.79 1.19 -8.57
CA ARG A 59 13.97 2.16 -9.30
C ARG A 59 12.53 2.08 -8.81
N HIS A 60 11.94 3.23 -8.49
CA HIS A 60 10.54 3.38 -8.14
C HIS A 60 9.73 3.62 -9.42
N LEU A 61 8.79 2.74 -9.71
CA LEU A 61 7.96 2.80 -10.90
C LEU A 61 6.48 2.85 -10.51
N SER A 62 5.76 3.83 -11.04
CA SER A 62 4.30 3.85 -10.99
C SER A 62 3.75 3.18 -12.24
N LEU A 63 2.91 2.17 -12.05
CA LEU A 63 2.32 1.38 -13.12
C LEU A 63 0.86 1.05 -12.79
N TRP A 64 -0.04 1.20 -13.75
CA TRP A 64 -1.44 0.87 -13.57
C TRP A 64 -2.01 0.07 -14.73
N ALA A 65 -2.98 -0.76 -14.41
CA ALA A 65 -3.69 -1.63 -15.35
C ALA A 65 -4.91 -0.94 -15.96
N SER A 66 -4.71 0.27 -16.53
CA SER A 66 -5.77 1.04 -17.18
C SER A 66 -6.96 1.38 -16.26
N HIS A 67 -8.16 1.13 -16.68
CA HIS A 67 -9.41 1.53 -16.05
C HIS A 67 -9.98 0.43 -15.14
N GLY A 68 -11.04 0.77 -14.41
CA GLY A 68 -11.84 -0.14 -13.63
C GLY A 68 -13.29 0.30 -13.59
N ARG A 69 -14.09 -0.34 -12.75
CA ARG A 69 -15.46 0.09 -12.52
C ARG A 69 -15.50 1.42 -11.78
N TYR A 70 -16.47 2.24 -12.16
CA TYR A 70 -16.75 3.52 -11.52
C TYR A 70 -18.24 3.69 -11.26
N TYR A 71 -18.57 4.54 -10.30
CA TYR A 71 -19.95 4.93 -10.04
C TYR A 71 -20.39 6.03 -10.99
N TYR A 72 -21.50 5.79 -11.70
CA TYR A 72 -22.12 6.74 -12.61
C TYR A 72 -23.33 7.39 -11.94
N ALA A 73 -23.13 8.60 -11.44
CA ALA A 73 -24.10 9.31 -10.59
C ALA A 73 -25.45 9.56 -11.29
N ASP A 74 -25.45 9.90 -12.60
CA ASP A 74 -26.68 10.21 -13.33
C ASP A 74 -27.70 9.06 -13.38
N ARG A 75 -27.22 7.81 -13.22
CA ARG A 75 -28.06 6.60 -13.27
C ARG A 75 -27.98 5.76 -12.00
N ASP A 76 -27.23 6.23 -11.00
CA ASP A 76 -27.03 5.51 -9.73
C ASP A 76 -26.58 4.05 -9.95
N VAL A 77 -25.52 3.85 -10.78
CA VAL A 77 -25.02 2.51 -11.10
C VAL A 77 -23.51 2.44 -11.14
N TRP A 78 -22.96 1.28 -10.78
CA TRP A 78 -21.56 0.95 -11.01
C TRP A 78 -21.39 0.28 -12.36
N LYS A 79 -20.53 0.81 -13.22
CA LYS A 79 -20.30 0.29 -14.58
C LYS A 79 -18.82 0.34 -14.97
N TRP A 80 -18.46 -0.44 -15.99
CA TRP A 80 -17.14 -0.35 -16.60
C TRP A 80 -16.95 0.98 -17.31
N GLN A 81 -15.72 1.47 -17.35
CA GLN A 81 -15.38 2.69 -18.11
C GLN A 81 -15.44 2.43 -19.62
N ARG A 82 -15.08 1.24 -20.04
CA ARG A 82 -15.07 0.85 -21.45
C ARG A 82 -16.17 -0.15 -21.77
N PRO A 83 -16.65 -0.16 -23.02
CA PRO A 83 -17.64 -1.13 -23.46
C PRO A 83 -17.05 -2.54 -23.48
N ASN A 84 -17.93 -3.52 -23.57
CA ASN A 84 -17.52 -4.88 -23.83
C ASN A 84 -16.90 -5.00 -25.23
N LEU A 85 -15.83 -5.78 -25.31
CA LEU A 85 -15.12 -6.12 -26.52
C LEU A 85 -15.19 -7.65 -26.66
N PHE A 86 -16.09 -8.13 -27.53
CA PHE A 86 -16.44 -9.55 -27.62
C PHE A 86 -16.86 -10.12 -26.25
N CYS A 87 -16.20 -11.18 -25.79
CA CYS A 87 -16.48 -11.83 -24.49
C CYS A 87 -15.74 -11.23 -23.31
N THR A 88 -15.01 -10.14 -23.48
CA THR A 88 -14.25 -9.46 -22.44
C THR A 88 -14.52 -7.95 -22.44
N ASN A 89 -13.75 -7.23 -21.65
CA ASN A 89 -13.81 -5.79 -21.51
C ASN A 89 -12.37 -5.26 -21.46
N GLU A 90 -12.10 -4.10 -22.06
CA GLU A 90 -10.77 -3.49 -22.05
C GLU A 90 -10.23 -3.29 -20.62
N ASP A 91 -11.11 -2.93 -19.69
CA ASP A 91 -10.76 -2.73 -18.28
C ASP A 91 -10.21 -4.00 -17.62
N LEU A 92 -10.69 -5.18 -18.02
CA LEU A 92 -10.22 -6.48 -17.54
C LEU A 92 -9.00 -6.96 -18.31
N PHE A 93 -8.98 -6.75 -19.64
CA PHE A 93 -7.92 -7.27 -20.50
C PHE A 93 -6.54 -6.76 -20.08
N THR A 94 -6.39 -5.46 -19.87
CA THR A 94 -5.11 -4.87 -19.44
C THR A 94 -4.68 -5.39 -18.08
N GLN A 95 -5.61 -5.60 -17.16
CA GLN A 95 -5.34 -6.11 -15.83
C GLN A 95 -4.78 -7.54 -15.86
N THR A 96 -5.26 -8.39 -16.77
CA THR A 96 -4.76 -9.77 -16.92
C THR A 96 -3.34 -9.88 -17.45
N ILE A 97 -2.79 -8.81 -18.00
CA ILE A 97 -1.42 -8.74 -18.49
C ILE A 97 -0.50 -8.00 -17.47
N VAL A 98 -0.97 -6.84 -17.01
CA VAL A 98 -0.15 -5.97 -16.17
C VAL A 98 0.13 -6.60 -14.81
N VAL A 99 -0.90 -7.09 -14.14
CA VAL A 99 -0.77 -7.60 -12.76
C VAL A 99 0.01 -8.91 -12.68
N PRO A 100 -0.31 -9.97 -13.44
CA PRO A 100 0.35 -11.27 -13.30
C PRO A 100 1.69 -11.38 -14.04
N TYR A 101 1.98 -10.51 -15.01
CA TYR A 101 3.18 -10.61 -15.83
C TYR A 101 4.08 -9.38 -15.75
N LEU A 102 3.60 -8.21 -16.15
CA LEU A 102 4.46 -7.02 -16.25
C LEU A 102 5.01 -6.58 -14.89
N ILE A 103 4.17 -6.50 -13.86
CA ILE A 103 4.61 -6.12 -12.52
C ILE A 103 5.67 -7.09 -11.97
N PRO A 104 5.47 -8.43 -11.97
CA PRO A 104 6.50 -9.38 -11.55
C PRO A 104 7.79 -9.28 -12.35
N MET A 105 7.72 -9.08 -13.66
CA MET A 105 8.91 -8.90 -14.51
C MET A 105 9.72 -7.67 -14.09
N LEU A 106 9.08 -6.53 -13.87
CA LEU A 106 9.72 -5.31 -13.41
C LEU A 106 10.32 -5.47 -12.01
N GLN A 107 9.58 -6.11 -11.10
CA GLN A 107 10.05 -6.40 -9.74
C GLN A 107 11.24 -7.39 -9.75
N ASN A 108 11.24 -8.38 -10.63
CA ASN A 108 12.36 -9.30 -10.81
C ASN A 108 13.59 -8.59 -11.37
N ALA A 109 13.41 -7.56 -12.19
CA ALA A 109 14.49 -6.69 -12.65
C ALA A 109 14.98 -5.69 -11.59
N GLY A 110 14.43 -5.71 -10.38
CA GLY A 110 14.85 -4.90 -9.24
C GLY A 110 14.01 -3.67 -8.96
N ALA A 111 12.95 -3.42 -9.72
CA ALA A 111 12.09 -2.26 -9.50
C ALA A 111 11.21 -2.43 -8.25
N ILE A 112 10.86 -1.29 -7.65
CA ILE A 112 9.80 -1.15 -6.64
C ILE A 112 8.58 -0.59 -7.37
N VAL A 113 7.53 -1.41 -7.53
CA VAL A 113 6.38 -1.06 -8.37
C VAL A 113 5.21 -0.65 -7.50
N PHE A 114 4.71 0.56 -7.73
CA PHE A 114 3.48 1.12 -7.15
C PHE A 114 2.34 1.02 -8.15
N THR A 115 1.13 0.86 -7.62
CA THR A 115 -0.08 0.82 -8.44
C THR A 115 -1.14 1.71 -7.81
N PRO A 116 -1.78 2.62 -8.57
CA PRO A 116 -2.92 3.40 -8.11
C PRO A 116 -4.23 2.58 -8.08
N ARG A 117 -4.14 1.27 -8.22
CA ARG A 117 -5.24 0.31 -8.10
C ARG A 117 -4.79 -0.89 -7.28
N GLU A 118 -5.75 -1.58 -6.66
CA GLU A 118 -5.45 -2.84 -5.97
C GLU A 118 -4.89 -3.88 -6.94
N ARG A 119 -3.76 -4.48 -6.59
CA ARG A 119 -3.10 -5.53 -7.39
C ARG A 119 -3.49 -6.95 -6.98
N ASP A 120 -4.01 -7.12 -5.78
CA ASP A 120 -4.38 -8.44 -5.27
C ASP A 120 -5.80 -8.79 -5.67
N TRP A 121 -5.96 -9.93 -6.30
CA TRP A 121 -7.27 -10.46 -6.71
C TRP A 121 -7.95 -11.27 -5.60
N GLN A 122 -7.27 -11.46 -4.47
CA GLN A 122 -7.84 -12.11 -3.29
C GLN A 122 -9.01 -11.28 -2.74
N THR A 123 -10.19 -11.89 -2.74
CA THR A 123 -11.42 -11.24 -2.24
C THR A 123 -11.51 -11.22 -0.72
N ASN A 124 -10.84 -12.17 -0.05
CA ASN A 124 -10.69 -12.12 1.39
C ASN A 124 -9.68 -11.05 1.79
N GLU A 125 -10.01 -10.33 2.84
CA GLU A 125 -9.14 -9.33 3.44
C GLU A 125 -9.14 -9.51 4.97
N ILE A 126 -7.95 -9.45 5.56
CA ILE A 126 -7.79 -9.40 6.99
C ILE A 126 -6.90 -8.20 7.32
N ILE A 127 -7.40 -7.33 8.18
CA ILE A 127 -6.62 -6.20 8.69
C ILE A 127 -6.46 -6.38 10.19
N ILE A 128 -5.24 -6.27 10.66
CA ILE A 128 -4.91 -6.25 12.09
C ILE A 128 -4.38 -4.86 12.40
N ASP A 129 -5.04 -4.18 13.31
CA ASP A 129 -4.77 -2.81 13.69
C ASP A 129 -4.44 -2.70 15.18
N ASN A 130 -3.60 -1.76 15.54
CA ASN A 130 -3.30 -1.49 16.95
C ASN A 130 -4.50 -0.93 17.74
N ASP A 131 -5.51 -0.44 17.05
CA ASP A 131 -6.75 0.07 17.64
C ASP A 131 -7.89 -0.97 17.71
N ASP A 132 -7.66 -2.19 17.20
CA ASP A 132 -8.65 -3.25 17.23
C ASP A 132 -9.06 -3.63 18.68
N ALA A 133 -10.35 -3.85 18.89
CA ALA A 133 -10.88 -4.18 20.21
C ALA A 133 -10.37 -5.52 20.79
N VAL A 134 -9.97 -6.46 19.92
CA VAL A 134 -9.48 -7.80 20.30
C VAL A 134 -7.96 -7.88 20.12
N LYS A 135 -7.23 -7.02 20.82
CA LYS A 135 -5.77 -6.88 20.69
C LYS A 135 -5.00 -8.14 21.07
N SER A 136 -5.35 -8.79 22.15
CA SER A 136 -4.54 -9.87 22.75
C SER A 136 -4.41 -11.14 21.93
N VAL A 137 -5.28 -11.37 20.93
CA VAL A 137 -5.28 -12.58 20.10
C VAL A 137 -4.57 -12.37 18.76
N TYR A 138 -4.70 -11.17 18.20
CA TYR A 138 -4.23 -10.87 16.84
C TYR A 138 -3.16 -9.80 16.79
N TYR A 139 -3.14 -8.91 17.78
CA TYR A 139 -2.16 -7.85 17.94
C TYR A 139 -1.52 -7.95 19.31
N PHE A 140 -0.19 -8.01 19.38
CA PHE A 140 0.52 -8.01 20.64
C PHE A 140 1.91 -7.38 20.54
N GLU A 141 2.29 -6.71 21.64
CA GLU A 141 3.58 -6.07 21.79
C GLU A 141 4.46 -6.86 22.78
N LYS A 142 5.68 -7.19 22.34
CA LYS A 142 6.72 -7.77 23.22
C LYS A 142 7.79 -6.74 23.45
N GLU A 143 7.85 -6.25 24.67
CA GLU A 143 8.86 -5.27 25.08
C GLU A 143 10.17 -5.96 25.49
N ALA A 144 11.29 -5.43 25.03
CA ALA A 144 12.61 -5.93 25.41
C ALA A 144 13.65 -4.82 25.62
N SER A 145 13.68 -3.78 24.78
CA SER A 145 14.70 -2.72 24.85
C SER A 145 14.11 -1.32 25.02
N LYS A 146 13.06 -1.01 24.31
CA LYS A 146 12.34 0.27 24.34
C LYS A 146 10.86 -0.02 24.20
N ARG A 147 10.05 0.68 24.98
CA ARG A 147 8.60 0.54 24.96
C ARG A 147 8.00 1.10 23.67
N TRP A 148 7.01 0.41 23.17
CA TRP A 148 6.07 0.97 22.22
C TRP A 148 5.13 1.93 22.95
N LYS A 149 4.81 3.03 22.33
CA LYS A 149 3.90 4.05 22.86
C LYS A 149 3.10 4.65 21.72
N ASN A 150 1.98 5.29 22.03
CA ASN A 150 1.24 6.05 21.04
C ASN A 150 2.11 7.16 20.45
N CYS A 151 1.96 7.36 19.17
CA CYS A 151 2.47 8.51 18.44
C CYS A 151 1.45 9.65 18.51
N ASP A 152 1.92 10.88 18.42
CA ASP A 152 1.03 12.04 18.35
C ASP A 152 0.39 12.23 16.96
N SER A 153 0.73 11.36 15.98
CA SER A 153 0.16 11.36 14.65
C SER A 153 -1.08 10.48 14.57
N LEU A 154 -2.02 10.84 13.67
CA LEU A 154 -3.17 10.01 13.34
C LEU A 154 -2.71 8.78 12.54
N GLY A 155 -3.46 7.68 12.68
CA GLY A 155 -3.22 6.41 12.03
C GLY A 155 -4.44 5.86 11.31
N PHE A 156 -4.31 4.61 10.89
CA PHE A 156 -5.38 3.85 10.27
C PHE A 156 -6.44 3.45 11.31
N ALA A 157 -7.68 3.40 10.87
CA ALA A 157 -8.76 2.70 11.57
C ALA A 157 -9.58 1.90 10.57
N ASN A 158 -9.80 0.64 10.88
CA ASN A 158 -10.60 -0.23 10.03
C ASN A 158 -12.07 0.21 10.04
N ARG A 159 -12.59 0.56 8.87
CA ARG A 159 -13.99 0.94 8.66
C ARG A 159 -14.61 0.04 7.60
N TYR A 160 -15.78 -0.52 7.93
CA TYR A 160 -16.51 -1.36 6.99
C TYR A 160 -16.91 -0.62 5.70
N ARG A 161 -17.25 0.67 5.83
CA ARG A 161 -17.54 1.59 4.72
C ARG A 161 -16.91 2.94 4.98
N LEU A 162 -16.46 3.57 3.93
CA LEU A 162 -15.93 4.93 3.91
C LEU A 162 -16.79 5.79 3.00
N LYS A 163 -17.26 6.91 3.52
CA LYS A 163 -17.94 7.93 2.72
C LYS A 163 -16.91 8.67 1.85
N ASP A 164 -17.39 9.31 0.79
CA ASP A 164 -16.53 10.12 -0.06
C ASP A 164 -15.78 11.18 0.77
N GLY A 165 -14.47 11.28 0.55
CA GLY A 165 -13.60 12.21 1.29
C GLY A 165 -13.09 11.71 2.66
N GLU A 166 -13.62 10.62 3.20
CA GLU A 166 -13.07 10.05 4.43
C GLU A 166 -11.73 9.38 4.17
N ASN A 167 -10.74 9.66 5.03
CA ASN A 167 -9.41 9.07 4.96
C ASN A 167 -9.20 8.10 6.12
N PRO A 168 -9.08 6.77 5.86
CA PRO A 168 -8.95 5.78 6.92
C PRO A 168 -7.67 5.94 7.76
N PHE A 169 -6.61 6.55 7.22
CA PHE A 169 -5.33 6.79 7.92
C PHE A 169 -5.34 8.03 8.82
N ARG A 170 -6.51 8.64 9.01
CA ARG A 170 -6.72 9.79 9.90
C ARG A 170 -7.76 9.53 10.98
N MET A 171 -8.13 8.27 11.20
CA MET A 171 -9.22 7.88 12.10
C MET A 171 -8.75 7.05 13.29
N GLY A 172 -7.50 6.59 13.29
CA GLY A 172 -6.90 5.75 14.31
C GLY A 172 -5.65 6.34 14.93
N THR A 173 -4.90 5.51 15.64
CA THR A 173 -3.63 5.83 16.31
C THR A 173 -2.48 5.05 15.71
N VAL A 174 -1.24 5.49 15.98
CA VAL A 174 -0.01 4.85 15.52
C VAL A 174 0.87 4.52 16.70
N ARG A 175 1.57 3.40 16.65
CA ARG A 175 2.58 3.02 17.66
C ARG A 175 3.97 3.46 17.21
N GLN A 176 4.79 3.91 18.17
CA GLN A 176 6.17 4.28 17.92
C GLN A 176 7.11 3.74 19.00
N ALA A 177 8.35 3.43 18.62
CA ALA A 177 9.42 3.08 19.55
C ALA A 177 10.75 3.70 19.11
N LYS A 178 11.62 4.04 20.09
CA LYS A 178 12.98 4.44 19.76
C LYS A 178 13.74 3.27 19.15
N ALA A 179 14.41 3.53 18.04
CA ALA A 179 15.23 2.55 17.33
C ALA A 179 16.42 2.07 18.20
N THR A 180 16.83 0.83 17.97
CA THR A 180 17.97 0.22 18.66
C THR A 180 18.84 -0.60 17.70
N LYS A 181 20.16 -0.57 17.92
CA LYS A 181 21.14 -1.45 17.25
C LYS A 181 21.34 -2.77 17.98
N ARG A 182 20.81 -2.91 19.20
CA ARG A 182 21.02 -4.08 20.07
C ARG A 182 20.32 -5.32 19.48
N LYS A 183 20.82 -6.51 19.84
CA LYS A 183 20.17 -7.79 19.46
C LYS A 183 18.79 -7.94 20.11
N LYS A 184 18.63 -7.47 21.34
CA LYS A 184 17.37 -7.51 22.09
C LYS A 184 16.47 -6.35 21.62
N THR A 185 15.40 -6.64 20.91
CA THR A 185 14.49 -5.67 20.29
C THR A 185 13.08 -5.83 20.83
N SER A 186 12.37 -4.72 20.92
CA SER A 186 10.92 -4.72 21.11
C SER A 186 10.22 -5.00 19.79
N GLN A 187 9.11 -5.71 19.83
CA GLN A 187 8.41 -6.21 18.65
C GLN A 187 6.92 -5.94 18.77
N VAL A 188 6.30 -5.71 17.61
CA VAL A 188 4.85 -5.75 17.43
C VAL A 188 4.53 -6.90 16.48
N SER A 189 3.58 -7.74 16.84
CA SER A 189 3.14 -8.87 16.04
C SER A 189 1.69 -8.69 15.60
N TYR A 190 1.45 -8.93 14.32
CA TYR A 190 0.16 -8.91 13.64
C TYR A 190 -0.11 -10.33 13.14
N GLN A 191 -1.03 -11.04 13.79
CA GLN A 191 -1.31 -12.46 13.54
C GLN A 191 -2.73 -12.65 13.03
N PRO A 192 -2.94 -12.75 11.71
CA PRO A 192 -4.26 -12.88 11.11
C PRO A 192 -4.89 -14.25 11.35
N ARG A 193 -6.23 -14.30 11.25
CA ARG A 193 -6.99 -15.55 11.12
C ARG A 193 -7.49 -15.67 9.70
N PHE A 194 -6.85 -16.51 8.89
CA PHE A 194 -7.26 -16.79 7.53
C PHE A 194 -8.47 -17.71 7.49
N LYS A 195 -9.51 -17.30 6.75
CA LYS A 195 -10.69 -18.16 6.50
C LYS A 195 -10.37 -19.32 5.58
N GLU A 196 -9.47 -19.10 4.65
CA GLU A 196 -9.03 -20.04 3.63
C GLU A 196 -7.52 -19.95 3.43
N ALA A 197 -6.89 -21.08 3.14
CA ALA A 197 -5.50 -21.09 2.69
C ALA A 197 -5.39 -20.48 1.29
N GLY A 198 -4.28 -19.80 1.00
CA GLY A 198 -4.08 -19.20 -0.32
C GLY A 198 -3.00 -18.14 -0.33
N LYS A 199 -2.91 -17.46 -1.48
CA LYS A 199 -2.01 -16.31 -1.67
C LYS A 199 -2.70 -15.03 -1.27
N TYR A 200 -2.01 -14.24 -0.46
CA TYR A 200 -2.45 -12.92 0.01
C TYR A 200 -1.32 -11.93 -0.14
N ALA A 201 -1.61 -10.80 -0.75
CA ALA A 201 -0.70 -9.66 -0.70
C ALA A 201 -0.63 -9.11 0.73
N VAL A 202 0.57 -8.76 1.17
CA VAL A 202 0.82 -8.19 2.49
C VAL A 202 1.21 -6.73 2.34
N TYR A 203 0.48 -5.89 3.07
CA TYR A 203 0.72 -4.46 3.15
C TYR A 203 0.90 -4.05 4.61
N VAL A 204 1.80 -3.11 4.83
CA VAL A 204 2.00 -2.50 6.15
C VAL A 204 1.70 -1.01 6.09
N SER A 205 1.30 -0.44 7.22
CA SER A 205 1.19 1.00 7.39
C SER A 205 2.01 1.50 8.57
N TYR A 206 2.40 2.75 8.48
CA TYR A 206 3.17 3.47 9.49
C TYR A 206 3.05 4.98 9.25
N GLN A 207 3.64 5.81 10.12
CA GLN A 207 3.76 7.25 9.87
C GLN A 207 5.21 7.65 9.66
N SER A 208 5.44 8.55 8.71
CA SER A 208 6.73 9.19 8.50
C SER A 208 6.88 10.37 9.45
N LEU A 209 7.91 10.33 10.29
CA LEU A 209 8.23 11.38 11.26
C LEU A 209 9.60 11.97 10.93
N PRO A 210 9.93 13.20 11.39
CA PRO A 210 11.22 13.83 11.12
C PRO A 210 12.44 13.01 11.54
N LYS A 211 12.27 12.09 12.50
CA LYS A 211 13.31 11.19 13.00
C LYS A 211 13.09 9.73 12.62
N SER A 212 12.25 9.44 11.65
CA SER A 212 12.04 8.08 11.15
C SER A 212 13.32 7.48 10.58
N VAL A 213 13.49 6.17 10.81
CA VAL A 213 14.61 5.41 10.25
C VAL A 213 14.36 5.06 8.78
N SER A 214 15.44 4.83 8.01
CA SER A 214 15.36 4.39 6.62
C SER A 214 15.39 2.86 6.47
N ASP A 215 15.50 2.12 7.57
CA ASP A 215 15.70 0.68 7.59
C ASP A 215 14.87 -0.03 8.68
N ALA A 216 13.59 0.35 8.81
CA ALA A 216 12.67 -0.33 9.72
C ALA A 216 12.48 -1.79 9.28
N LYS A 217 12.62 -2.70 10.25
CA LYS A 217 12.62 -4.13 9.98
C LYS A 217 11.22 -4.71 10.14
N TYR A 218 10.70 -5.28 9.05
CA TYR A 218 9.51 -6.11 9.02
C TYR A 218 9.86 -7.54 8.64
N ILE A 219 9.19 -8.52 9.26
CA ILE A 219 9.36 -9.95 8.96
C ILE A 219 7.97 -10.52 8.70
N VAL A 220 7.78 -11.08 7.52
CA VAL A 220 6.57 -11.84 7.15
C VAL A 220 6.85 -13.31 7.38
N TYR A 221 6.13 -13.92 8.31
CA TYR A 221 6.11 -15.36 8.50
C TYR A 221 4.95 -15.96 7.70
N HIS A 222 5.24 -16.93 6.85
CA HIS A 222 4.29 -17.55 5.95
C HIS A 222 4.61 -19.03 5.77
N LYS A 223 3.70 -19.90 6.11
CA LYS A 223 3.86 -21.38 6.06
C LYS A 223 5.18 -21.87 6.70
N GLY A 224 5.59 -21.25 7.81
CA GLY A 224 6.84 -21.61 8.50
C GLY A 224 8.12 -21.00 7.93
N GLU A 225 8.05 -20.33 6.78
CA GLU A 225 9.15 -19.53 6.24
C GLU A 225 9.14 -18.11 6.81
N ALA A 226 10.25 -17.41 6.67
CA ALA A 226 10.37 -16.01 7.09
C ALA A 226 11.02 -15.18 5.99
N THR A 227 10.32 -14.13 5.56
CA THR A 227 10.87 -13.13 4.62
C THR A 227 11.05 -11.80 5.33
N GLU A 228 12.27 -11.29 5.33
CA GLU A 228 12.64 -10.04 5.98
C GLU A 228 12.66 -8.88 4.98
N PHE A 229 12.12 -7.74 5.43
CA PHE A 229 12.10 -6.50 4.69
C PHE A 229 12.72 -5.36 5.47
N SER A 230 13.47 -4.51 4.79
CA SER A 230 13.87 -3.19 5.22
C SER A 230 12.94 -2.16 4.59
N VAL A 231 12.27 -1.34 5.40
CA VAL A 231 11.30 -0.33 4.94
C VAL A 231 11.80 1.05 5.33
N ASN A 232 11.95 1.92 4.34
CA ASN A 232 12.32 3.31 4.54
C ASN A 232 11.12 4.12 5.02
N GLN A 233 11.04 4.34 6.34
CA GLN A 233 9.93 5.07 6.96
C GLN A 233 10.06 6.60 6.89
N ARG A 234 11.07 7.12 6.20
CA ARG A 234 11.19 8.56 5.93
C ARG A 234 10.20 9.02 4.86
N MET A 235 9.60 8.08 4.14
CA MET A 235 8.59 8.32 3.11
C MET A 235 7.46 7.30 3.27
N GLY A 236 6.33 7.54 2.61
CA GLY A 236 5.23 6.59 2.52
C GLY A 236 4.40 6.40 3.79
N GLY A 237 4.44 7.34 4.73
CA GLY A 237 3.59 7.30 5.91
C GLY A 237 2.12 7.58 5.59
N GLY A 238 1.20 6.90 6.30
CA GLY A 238 -0.25 7.09 6.15
C GLY A 238 -0.82 6.47 4.87
N THR A 239 -0.25 5.34 4.42
CA THR A 239 -0.74 4.57 3.28
C THR A 239 -0.44 3.08 3.43
N TRP A 240 -0.95 2.28 2.50
CA TRP A 240 -0.62 0.87 2.36
C TRP A 240 0.67 0.66 1.58
N VAL A 241 1.69 0.12 2.23
CA VAL A 241 2.99 -0.19 1.63
C VAL A 241 3.09 -1.69 1.36
N TYR A 242 3.15 -2.07 0.10
CA TYR A 242 3.22 -3.47 -0.33
C TYR A 242 4.59 -4.08 -0.03
N LEU A 243 4.60 -5.23 0.63
CA LEU A 243 5.81 -6.01 0.90
C LEU A 243 5.99 -7.17 -0.09
N GLY A 244 4.92 -7.88 -0.40
CA GLY A 244 4.95 -9.07 -1.25
C GLY A 244 3.63 -9.81 -1.20
N THR A 245 3.51 -10.86 -2.04
CA THR A 245 2.39 -11.82 -2.00
C THR A 245 2.92 -13.16 -1.54
N PHE A 246 2.31 -13.73 -0.51
CA PHE A 246 2.79 -14.95 0.17
C PHE A 246 1.68 -15.96 0.32
N ASP A 247 2.07 -17.23 0.41
CA ASP A 247 1.15 -18.32 0.72
C ASP A 247 0.93 -18.43 2.24
N PHE A 248 -0.33 -18.47 2.66
CA PHE A 248 -0.72 -18.65 4.06
C PHE A 248 -1.64 -19.85 4.24
N ASP A 249 -1.53 -20.51 5.38
CA ASP A 249 -2.43 -21.58 5.77
C ASP A 249 -3.72 -21.01 6.38
N LYS A 250 -4.79 -21.79 6.29
CA LYS A 250 -6.05 -21.50 7.00
C LYS A 250 -5.84 -21.48 8.51
N GLY A 251 -6.56 -20.59 9.18
CA GLY A 251 -6.56 -20.49 10.64
C GLY A 251 -5.68 -19.38 11.17
N CYS A 252 -5.40 -19.42 12.46
CA CYS A 252 -4.57 -18.45 13.17
C CYS A 252 -3.46 -19.20 13.89
N ASN A 253 -2.22 -18.97 13.51
CA ASN A 253 -1.06 -19.59 14.12
C ASN A 253 0.17 -18.68 14.06
N GLU A 254 1.23 -19.02 14.79
CA GLU A 254 2.45 -18.23 14.86
C GLU A 254 3.32 -18.25 13.60
N PHE A 255 3.06 -19.17 12.67
CA PHE A 255 3.78 -19.30 11.40
C PHE A 255 3.17 -18.43 10.29
N ASN A 256 2.05 -17.77 10.57
CA ASN A 256 1.34 -16.87 9.68
C ASN A 256 1.15 -15.51 10.36
N ARG A 257 2.16 -14.64 10.30
CA ARG A 257 2.10 -13.32 10.96
C ARG A 257 3.08 -12.33 10.34
N VAL A 258 2.90 -11.07 10.62
CA VAL A 258 3.89 -10.02 10.36
C VAL A 258 4.43 -9.50 11.68
N VAL A 259 5.74 -9.30 11.76
CA VAL A 259 6.40 -8.74 12.93
C VAL A 259 7.14 -7.47 12.53
N CYS A 260 6.85 -6.35 13.19
CA CYS A 260 7.65 -5.15 13.14
C CYS A 260 8.57 -5.09 14.37
N THR A 261 9.85 -4.75 14.19
CA THR A 261 10.80 -4.61 15.30
C THR A 261 11.34 -3.19 15.37
N ASN A 262 11.76 -2.76 16.55
CA ASN A 262 12.45 -1.47 16.69
C ASN A 262 13.96 -1.55 16.37
N LYS A 263 14.43 -2.58 15.67
CA LYS A 263 15.80 -2.70 15.20
C LYS A 263 16.03 -1.80 13.98
N ALA A 264 17.11 -1.01 14.05
CA ALA A 264 17.58 -0.22 12.91
C ALA A 264 19.09 0.01 12.99
N SER A 265 19.72 0.34 11.87
CA SER A 265 21.16 0.61 11.78
C SER A 265 21.54 1.96 12.39
N ARG A 266 20.61 2.91 12.46
CA ARG A 266 20.80 4.28 12.95
C ARG A 266 19.89 4.60 14.14
N ARG A 267 20.22 5.67 14.86
CA ARG A 267 19.30 6.23 15.86
C ARG A 267 18.12 6.88 15.18
N GLY A 268 16.94 6.72 15.76
CA GLY A 268 15.71 7.30 15.22
C GLY A 268 14.49 6.72 15.88
N VAL A 269 13.39 6.74 15.15
CA VAL A 269 12.09 6.22 15.57
C VAL A 269 11.60 5.23 14.52
N VAL A 270 11.08 4.11 14.98
CA VAL A 270 10.29 3.17 14.19
C VAL A 270 8.84 3.38 14.55
N THR A 271 7.98 3.51 13.55
CA THR A 271 6.52 3.56 13.69
C THR A 271 5.89 2.33 13.08
N THR A 272 4.73 1.93 13.57
CA THR A 272 3.92 0.85 13.00
C THR A 272 2.45 1.11 13.36
N ASP A 273 1.56 0.66 12.52
CA ASP A 273 0.14 0.99 12.61
C ASP A 273 -0.69 -0.28 12.33
N ALA A 274 -1.13 -0.50 11.11
CA ALA A 274 -1.89 -1.66 10.72
C ALA A 274 -1.12 -2.56 9.73
N VAL A 275 -1.55 -3.82 9.63
CA VAL A 275 -1.11 -4.77 8.60
C VAL A 275 -2.34 -5.35 7.91
N ARG A 276 -2.34 -5.30 6.59
CA ARG A 276 -3.40 -5.82 5.73
C ARG A 276 -2.92 -7.03 4.94
N PHE A 277 -3.76 -8.04 4.87
CA PHE A 277 -3.56 -9.28 4.11
C PHE A 277 -4.71 -9.42 3.12
N GLY A 278 -4.42 -9.48 1.83
CA GLY A 278 -5.40 -9.64 0.76
C GLY A 278 -5.90 -8.32 0.17
N GLY A 279 -6.54 -8.43 -0.99
CA GLY A 279 -7.10 -7.29 -1.75
C GLY A 279 -8.43 -6.80 -1.21
N GLY A 280 -9.31 -7.73 -0.86
CA GLY A 280 -10.63 -7.46 -0.30
C GLY A 280 -11.66 -6.93 -1.29
N MET A 281 -12.81 -6.58 -0.74
CA MET A 281 -13.93 -5.98 -1.45
C MET A 281 -13.83 -4.45 -1.39
N GLY A 282 -14.40 -3.78 -2.39
CA GLY A 282 -14.54 -2.33 -2.38
C GLY A 282 -15.38 -1.86 -1.20
N ASN A 283 -14.91 -0.84 -0.49
CA ASN A 283 -15.54 -0.31 0.71
C ASN A 283 -15.83 1.20 0.64
N ILE A 284 -15.60 1.82 -0.51
CA ILE A 284 -15.97 3.23 -0.73
C ILE A 284 -17.44 3.32 -1.09
N GLU A 285 -18.20 4.12 -0.34
CA GLU A 285 -19.62 4.32 -0.55
C GLU A 285 -19.88 5.42 -1.58
N ARG A 286 -20.72 5.08 -2.56
CA ARG A 286 -21.27 6.02 -3.55
C ARG A 286 -22.76 5.72 -3.71
N GLY A 287 -23.61 6.75 -3.77
CA GLY A 287 -25.06 6.56 -3.87
C GLY A 287 -25.70 5.79 -2.68
N GLY A 288 -25.01 5.77 -1.52
CA GLY A 288 -25.50 5.06 -0.32
C GLY A 288 -25.10 3.58 -0.27
N TYR A 289 -24.34 3.05 -1.23
CA TYR A 289 -23.86 1.66 -1.25
C TYR A 289 -22.46 1.52 -1.86
N THR A 290 -21.78 0.41 -1.58
CA THR A 290 -20.49 0.08 -2.16
C THR A 290 -20.66 -0.64 -3.50
N SER A 291 -19.59 -0.79 -4.27
CA SER A 291 -19.65 -1.50 -5.57
C SER A 291 -20.13 -2.95 -5.48
N GLY A 292 -19.98 -3.59 -4.32
CA GLY A 292 -20.21 -5.03 -4.15
C GLY A 292 -19.19 -5.91 -4.88
N LEU A 293 -18.08 -5.33 -5.35
CA LEU A 293 -17.08 -5.99 -6.18
C LEU A 293 -15.74 -6.12 -5.43
N PRO A 294 -14.86 -7.05 -5.84
CA PRO A 294 -13.47 -7.04 -5.44
C PRO A 294 -12.83 -5.69 -5.75
N ARG A 295 -12.03 -5.17 -4.79
CA ARG A 295 -11.37 -3.86 -4.92
C ARG A 295 -10.48 -3.77 -6.16
N CYS A 296 -9.86 -4.85 -6.60
CA CYS A 296 -9.05 -4.89 -7.81
C CYS A 296 -9.84 -4.57 -9.10
N LEU A 297 -11.16 -4.71 -9.10
CA LEU A 297 -12.03 -4.37 -10.22
C LEU A 297 -12.49 -2.91 -10.21
N GLU A 298 -12.31 -2.20 -9.12
CA GLU A 298 -12.65 -0.78 -9.01
C GLU A 298 -11.59 0.11 -9.64
N GLY A 299 -11.98 1.32 -10.03
CA GLY A 299 -11.08 2.34 -10.56
C GLY A 299 -10.10 2.87 -9.51
N ALA A 300 -9.08 3.59 -9.98
CA ALA A 300 -8.02 4.15 -9.16
C ALA A 300 -8.54 5.17 -8.12
N ARG A 301 -9.59 5.90 -8.43
CA ARG A 301 -10.22 6.86 -7.53
C ARG A 301 -10.53 6.25 -6.16
N TYR A 302 -11.12 5.05 -6.16
CA TYR A 302 -11.54 4.37 -4.92
C TYR A 302 -10.35 3.80 -4.16
N TYR A 303 -9.39 3.23 -4.89
CA TYR A 303 -8.16 2.74 -4.29
C TYR A 303 -7.33 3.89 -3.70
N ALA A 304 -7.23 5.03 -4.38
CA ALA A 304 -6.53 6.20 -3.87
C ALA A 304 -7.11 6.66 -2.53
N GLN A 305 -8.44 6.73 -2.42
CA GLN A 305 -9.10 7.03 -1.14
C GLN A 305 -8.79 5.97 -0.08
N TRP A 306 -8.94 4.68 -0.41
CA TRP A 306 -8.63 3.56 0.48
C TRP A 306 -7.16 3.55 0.93
N ALA A 307 -6.26 3.96 0.05
CA ALA A 307 -4.82 4.07 0.33
C ALA A 307 -4.43 5.37 1.05
N GLY A 308 -5.39 6.21 1.46
CA GLY A 308 -5.12 7.39 2.26
C GLY A 308 -4.68 8.63 1.49
N ALA A 309 -4.83 8.64 0.16
CA ALA A 309 -4.51 9.81 -0.65
C ALA A 309 -5.29 11.06 -0.21
N PRO A 310 -4.75 12.26 -0.38
CA PRO A 310 -5.49 13.49 -0.19
C PRO A 310 -6.69 13.58 -1.12
N TYR A 311 -7.79 14.17 -0.67
CA TYR A 311 -9.04 14.27 -1.44
C TYR A 311 -8.84 14.85 -2.84
N LYS A 312 -7.96 15.84 -3.01
CA LYS A 312 -7.64 16.45 -4.29
C LYS A 312 -7.07 15.46 -5.34
N VAL A 313 -6.52 14.33 -4.91
CA VAL A 313 -6.01 13.29 -5.81
C VAL A 313 -7.15 12.55 -6.50
N TYR A 314 -8.24 12.30 -5.80
CA TYR A 314 -9.34 11.45 -6.25
C TYR A 314 -10.72 12.13 -6.26
N GLY A 315 -10.85 13.35 -5.76
CA GLY A 315 -12.09 14.11 -5.65
C GLY A 315 -12.03 15.48 -6.31
N GLY A 316 -11.25 15.64 -7.39
CA GLY A 316 -11.07 16.91 -8.09
C GLY A 316 -12.37 17.50 -8.66
N ARG A 317 -13.37 16.66 -8.92
CA ARG A 317 -14.73 17.05 -9.32
C ARG A 317 -15.74 17.01 -8.16
N LYS A 318 -15.26 17.05 -6.92
CA LYS A 318 -16.08 17.03 -5.69
C LYS A 318 -17.07 15.84 -5.60
N GLY A 319 -16.72 14.72 -6.22
CA GLY A 319 -17.56 13.53 -6.28
C GLY A 319 -18.75 13.62 -7.26
N GLU A 320 -18.80 14.63 -8.10
CA GLU A 320 -19.86 14.78 -9.11
C GLU A 320 -19.58 13.94 -10.36
N ASN A 321 -18.32 13.64 -10.67
CA ASN A 321 -17.91 12.90 -11.85
C ASN A 321 -16.76 11.94 -11.54
N ASP A 322 -17.12 10.76 -11.06
CA ASP A 322 -16.16 9.71 -10.69
C ASP A 322 -15.33 9.21 -11.88
N TYR A 323 -15.87 9.30 -13.12
CA TYR A 323 -15.11 8.97 -14.33
C TYR A 323 -13.90 9.89 -14.52
N ALA A 324 -14.12 11.19 -14.44
CA ALA A 324 -13.04 12.17 -14.57
C ALA A 324 -12.08 12.13 -13.39
N ASP A 325 -12.61 11.93 -12.18
CA ASP A 325 -11.81 11.78 -10.97
C ASP A 325 -10.92 10.54 -11.00
N ASP A 326 -11.39 9.44 -11.59
CA ASP A 326 -10.59 8.22 -11.79
C ASP A 326 -9.43 8.45 -12.77
N ILE A 327 -9.66 9.18 -13.85
CA ILE A 327 -8.59 9.53 -14.80
C ILE A 327 -7.50 10.34 -14.11
N ASN A 328 -7.89 11.34 -13.32
CA ASN A 328 -6.96 12.19 -12.59
C ASN A 328 -6.21 11.41 -11.50
N ALA A 329 -6.89 10.58 -10.74
CA ALA A 329 -6.29 9.79 -9.66
C ALA A 329 -5.13 8.91 -10.15
N ARG A 330 -5.23 8.34 -11.35
CA ARG A 330 -4.18 7.50 -11.94
C ARG A 330 -2.86 8.23 -12.19
N SER A 331 -2.93 9.51 -12.51
CA SER A 331 -1.74 10.33 -12.81
C SER A 331 -1.23 11.14 -11.61
N LEU A 332 -2.06 11.31 -10.57
CA LEU A 332 -1.71 12.08 -9.38
C LEU A 332 -1.28 11.20 -8.20
N MET A 333 -1.55 9.90 -8.24
CA MET A 333 -1.12 8.91 -7.28
C MET A 333 0.25 8.31 -7.69
#